data_9f0d52f86563966ebfa14e17c8c75c9d
#
_entry.id   9f0d52f86563966ebfa14e17c8c75c9d
#
_cell.length_a   1.000
_cell.length_b   1.000
_cell.length_c   1.000
_cell.angle_alpha   90.00
_cell.angle_beta   90.00
_cell.angle_gamma   90.00
#
_symmetry.space_group_name_H-M   'P 1'
#
loop_
_entity.id
_entity.type
_entity.pdbx_description
1 polymer ?
#
loop_
_entity_poly.entity_id
_entity_poly.type
_entity_poly.pdbx_seq_one_letter_code
_entity_poly.pdbx_strand_id
1 'polypeptide(L)'
;RWENRRLGKAGWMPAVAGGWRRGMAAGSADLLPLTPEVVASHLVGDLDLGLYPLLVDDSCHWLAADFDGPAAMLDALAYLKAARAARVPAVLEVSRSGTGAHAWIFFAVPVPAAQARRLGLGLLREAMAIRGRMSLASYDRLFPAQDVLPAGGFGNLIAAPLQGRCRRSGTTVFLDLATMEPHDDQWSYLSTVDRMTPRDVTRVLGRLGEPAVGTGVRSLARTDASRIRVPVPPVVHLQLGARITIRAADLTPALASTLMHAASMRNPEFDERQRQRRSTWGVPRYLRSFDETLAGDLVLPRGLMGLDES
;
A
#
# COMPACT_ATOMS: atom_id res chain seq x y z
N ARG A 1 -3.08 14.65 -14.44
CA ARG A 1 -3.78 15.53 -13.50
C ARG A 1 -5.22 15.10 -13.38
N TRP A 2 -5.77 14.97 -12.13
CA TRP A 2 -7.18 14.75 -11.84
C TRP A 2 -7.71 15.92 -11.00
N GLU A 3 -8.98 16.26 -11.19
CA GLU A 3 -9.70 17.25 -10.40
C GLU A 3 -10.91 16.61 -9.75
N ASN A 4 -11.19 16.98 -8.49
CA ASN A 4 -12.43 16.61 -7.85
C ASN A 4 -13.51 17.61 -8.30
N ARG A 5 -14.48 17.17 -9.11
CA ARG A 5 -15.60 17.99 -9.55
C ARG A 5 -16.89 17.50 -8.91
N ARG A 6 -17.67 18.41 -8.35
CA ARG A 6 -19.01 18.10 -7.85
C ARG A 6 -19.98 17.99 -9.04
N LEU A 7 -20.17 16.78 -9.52
CA LEU A 7 -21.26 16.44 -10.46
C LEU A 7 -22.35 15.68 -9.68
N GLY A 8 -22.99 16.32 -8.70
CA GLY A 8 -23.96 15.68 -7.82
C GLY A 8 -23.39 14.67 -6.84
N LYS A 9 -22.25 14.04 -7.16
CA LYS A 9 -21.41 13.18 -6.27
C LYS A 9 -19.96 13.61 -6.44
N ALA A 10 -19.22 13.70 -5.34
CA ALA A 10 -17.78 13.93 -5.37
C ALA A 10 -17.11 12.77 -6.13
N GLY A 11 -16.29 13.09 -7.11
CA GLY A 11 -15.59 12.08 -7.92
C GLY A 11 -14.34 12.67 -8.56
N TRP A 12 -13.38 11.78 -8.87
CA TRP A 12 -12.15 12.13 -9.55
C TRP A 12 -12.30 11.92 -11.05
N MET A 13 -11.86 12.91 -11.84
CA MET A 13 -11.89 12.86 -13.30
C MET A 13 -10.56 13.33 -13.88
N PRO A 14 -10.14 12.80 -15.05
CA PRO A 14 -9.00 13.33 -15.77
C PRO A 14 -9.21 14.80 -16.12
N ALA A 15 -8.17 15.63 -15.93
CA ALA A 15 -8.17 17.01 -16.40
C ALA A 15 -7.79 17.01 -17.88
N VAL A 16 -8.75 17.22 -18.76
CA VAL A 16 -8.58 17.23 -20.22
C VAL A 16 -9.09 18.54 -20.83
N ALA A 17 -8.50 18.94 -21.94
CA ALA A 17 -9.00 20.06 -22.70
C ALA A 17 -10.44 19.76 -23.18
N GLY A 18 -11.34 20.72 -23.06
CA GLY A 18 -12.76 20.53 -23.40
C GLY A 18 -13.58 19.70 -22.42
N GLY A 19 -12.98 19.23 -21.31
CA GLY A 19 -13.64 18.45 -20.27
C GLY A 19 -13.70 16.94 -20.53
N TRP A 20 -13.70 16.18 -19.45
CA TRP A 20 -13.78 14.72 -19.48
C TRP A 20 -15.16 14.22 -19.86
N ARG A 21 -15.22 13.21 -20.72
CA ARG A 21 -16.45 12.48 -21.07
C ARG A 21 -16.27 10.99 -20.78
N ARG A 22 -17.32 10.35 -20.28
CA ARG A 22 -17.29 8.91 -20.03
C ARG A 22 -16.97 8.13 -21.31
N GLY A 23 -16.00 7.23 -21.26
CA GLY A 23 -15.56 6.45 -22.42
C GLY A 23 -14.40 7.06 -23.21
N MET A 24 -13.89 8.25 -22.85
CA MET A 24 -12.64 8.74 -23.45
C MET A 24 -11.48 7.82 -23.06
N ALA A 25 -10.73 7.35 -24.08
CA ALA A 25 -9.50 6.62 -23.85
C ALA A 25 -8.37 7.56 -23.45
N ALA A 26 -7.46 7.10 -22.60
CA ALA A 26 -6.31 7.90 -22.17
C ALA A 26 -5.43 8.37 -23.34
N GLY A 27 -5.23 7.51 -24.36
CA GLY A 27 -4.42 7.84 -25.53
C GLY A 27 -5.05 8.84 -26.49
N SER A 28 -6.37 9.12 -26.36
CA SER A 28 -7.09 10.13 -27.17
C SER A 28 -7.42 11.38 -26.39
N ALA A 29 -7.08 11.43 -25.09
CA ALA A 29 -7.38 12.56 -24.23
C ALA A 29 -6.24 13.58 -24.29
N ASP A 30 -6.57 14.83 -24.63
CA ASP A 30 -5.66 15.96 -24.52
C ASP A 30 -5.55 16.37 -23.05
N LEU A 31 -4.62 15.73 -22.33
CA LEU A 31 -4.42 15.93 -20.90
C LEU A 31 -3.82 17.30 -20.63
N LEU A 32 -4.43 18.03 -19.71
CA LEU A 32 -3.90 19.31 -19.26
C LEU A 32 -2.60 19.08 -18.46
N PRO A 33 -1.55 19.89 -18.71
CA PRO A 33 -0.28 19.74 -18.04
C PRO A 33 -0.38 20.07 -16.54
N LEU A 34 0.47 19.46 -15.73
CA LEU A 34 0.69 19.86 -14.35
C LEU A 34 1.68 21.03 -14.33
N THR A 35 1.16 22.24 -14.22
CA THR A 35 1.99 23.47 -14.19
C THR A 35 2.18 23.98 -12.76
N PRO A 36 3.17 24.86 -12.49
CA PRO A 36 3.33 25.52 -11.19
C PRO A 36 2.07 26.22 -10.70
N GLU A 37 1.30 26.87 -11.59
CA GLU A 37 0.07 27.58 -11.25
C GLU A 37 -1.03 26.61 -10.77
N VAL A 38 -1.12 25.43 -11.40
CA VAL A 38 -2.03 24.37 -10.98
C VAL A 38 -1.65 23.84 -9.61
N VAL A 39 -0.37 23.65 -9.34
CA VAL A 39 0.14 23.27 -8.02
C VAL A 39 -0.18 24.37 -7.00
N ALA A 40 0.09 25.62 -7.33
CA ALA A 40 -0.22 26.76 -6.45
C ALA A 40 -1.72 26.82 -6.10
N SER A 41 -2.61 26.63 -7.08
CA SER A 41 -4.06 26.59 -6.87
C SER A 41 -4.48 25.44 -5.92
N HIS A 42 -3.80 24.28 -5.99
CA HIS A 42 -4.01 23.20 -5.04
C HIS A 42 -3.56 23.59 -3.62
N LEU A 43 -2.37 24.20 -3.50
CA LEU A 43 -1.78 24.59 -2.23
C LEU A 43 -2.54 25.72 -1.51
N VAL A 44 -3.21 26.60 -2.24
CA VAL A 44 -4.11 27.60 -1.64
C VAL A 44 -5.51 27.03 -1.37
N GLY A 45 -5.89 25.94 -2.03
CA GLY A 45 -7.13 25.21 -1.80
C GLY A 45 -8.23 25.47 -2.84
N ASP A 46 -7.92 26.10 -3.97
CA ASP A 46 -8.88 26.40 -5.03
C ASP A 46 -9.25 25.17 -5.85
N LEU A 47 -8.32 24.21 -5.96
CA LEU A 47 -8.55 22.94 -6.62
C LEU A 47 -7.97 21.75 -5.85
N ASP A 48 -8.44 20.55 -6.22
CA ASP A 48 -7.93 19.28 -5.73
C ASP A 48 -7.13 18.58 -6.82
N LEU A 49 -5.90 18.16 -6.51
CA LEU A 49 -5.07 17.37 -7.42
C LEU A 49 -5.08 15.91 -7.01
N GLY A 50 -5.13 15.04 -8.01
CA GLY A 50 -4.74 13.64 -7.88
C GLY A 50 -3.54 13.38 -8.76
N LEU A 51 -2.63 12.55 -8.27
CA LEU A 51 -1.37 12.23 -8.93
C LEU A 51 -1.40 10.78 -9.42
N TYR A 52 -0.96 10.56 -10.66
CA TYR A 52 -0.68 9.24 -11.17
C TYR A 52 0.77 8.88 -10.88
N PRO A 53 1.04 7.76 -10.21
CA PRO A 53 2.40 7.35 -9.94
C PRO A 53 3.14 6.79 -11.16
N LEU A 54 2.41 6.12 -12.07
CA LEU A 54 2.99 5.45 -13.23
C LEU A 54 3.29 6.43 -14.36
N LEU A 55 4.53 6.40 -14.83
CA LEU A 55 4.98 7.04 -16.04
C LEU A 55 4.76 6.13 -17.26
N VAL A 56 4.91 6.69 -18.46
CA VAL A 56 4.70 5.96 -19.72
C VAL A 56 5.68 4.80 -19.95
N ASP A 57 6.83 4.83 -19.29
CA ASP A 57 7.88 3.82 -19.31
C ASP A 57 7.76 2.79 -18.15
N ASP A 58 6.60 2.72 -17.52
CA ASP A 58 6.33 1.84 -16.38
C ASP A 58 7.20 2.13 -15.14
N SER A 59 7.76 3.36 -15.02
CA SER A 59 8.51 3.82 -13.86
C SER A 59 7.69 4.74 -12.96
N CYS A 60 8.23 5.08 -11.78
CA CYS A 60 7.61 6.01 -10.85
C CYS A 60 8.65 6.80 -10.04
N HIS A 61 8.30 8.04 -9.64
CA HIS A 61 9.13 8.90 -8.79
C HIS A 61 8.93 8.68 -7.30
N TRP A 62 7.88 7.98 -6.92
CA TRP A 62 7.51 7.77 -5.53
C TRP A 62 6.65 6.51 -5.37
N LEU A 63 6.62 6.02 -4.16
CA LEU A 63 5.75 4.94 -3.67
C LEU A 63 4.94 5.50 -2.50
N ALA A 64 3.65 5.22 -2.45
CA ALA A 64 2.82 5.46 -1.28
C ALA A 64 2.06 4.20 -0.87
N ALA A 65 2.03 3.91 0.43
CA ALA A 65 1.16 2.89 1.01
C ALA A 65 -0.04 3.58 1.64
N ASP A 66 -1.24 3.14 1.29
CA ASP A 66 -2.52 3.71 1.71
C ASP A 66 -3.16 2.81 2.76
N PHE A 67 -3.52 3.41 3.88
CA PHE A 67 -4.12 2.75 5.03
C PHE A 67 -5.44 3.44 5.38
N ASP A 68 -6.53 2.69 5.37
CA ASP A 68 -7.87 3.17 5.68
C ASP A 68 -8.51 2.40 6.85
N GLY A 69 -9.49 3.04 7.48
CA GLY A 69 -10.25 2.44 8.58
C GLY A 69 -9.66 2.67 9.98
N PRO A 70 -10.27 2.08 11.02
CA PRO A 70 -9.96 2.43 12.41
C PRO A 70 -8.52 2.16 12.87
N ALA A 71 -7.83 1.22 12.22
CA ALA A 71 -6.44 0.87 12.55
C ALA A 71 -5.40 1.56 11.64
N ALA A 72 -5.84 2.38 10.68
CA ALA A 72 -4.99 2.96 9.64
C ALA A 72 -3.71 3.62 10.16
N MET A 73 -3.84 4.52 11.15
CA MET A 73 -2.69 5.22 11.72
C MET A 73 -1.70 4.27 12.41
N LEU A 74 -2.19 3.31 13.18
CA LEU A 74 -1.34 2.33 13.86
C LEU A 74 -0.61 1.42 12.89
N ASP A 75 -1.27 1.04 11.80
CA ASP A 75 -0.69 0.18 10.77
C ASP A 75 0.32 0.96 9.92
N ALA A 76 0.03 2.22 9.61
CA ALA A 76 0.98 3.12 8.96
C ALA A 76 2.25 3.32 9.82
N LEU A 77 2.10 3.52 11.15
CA LEU A 77 3.24 3.61 12.07
C LEU A 77 4.08 2.33 12.11
N ALA A 78 3.45 1.15 12.07
CA ALA A 78 4.18 -0.11 11.96
C ALA A 78 4.94 -0.22 10.63
N TYR A 79 4.35 0.26 9.54
CA TYR A 79 5.00 0.33 8.24
C TYR A 79 6.22 1.28 8.27
N LEU A 80 6.10 2.46 8.88
CA LEU A 80 7.22 3.37 9.04
C LEU A 80 8.33 2.79 9.94
N LYS A 81 7.95 2.06 10.99
CA LYS A 81 8.93 1.35 11.84
C LYS A 81 9.69 0.29 11.06
N ALA A 82 9.02 -0.47 10.20
CA ALA A 82 9.65 -1.42 9.28
C ALA A 82 10.56 -0.70 8.27
N ALA A 83 10.11 0.40 7.69
CA ALA A 83 10.89 1.22 6.79
C ALA A 83 12.17 1.73 7.46
N ARG A 84 12.06 2.28 8.68
CA ARG A 84 13.21 2.76 9.47
C ARG A 84 14.22 1.63 9.76
N ALA A 85 13.75 0.44 10.13
CA ALA A 85 14.61 -0.73 10.37
C ALA A 85 15.33 -1.16 9.09
N ALA A 86 14.69 -1.04 7.93
CA ALA A 86 15.28 -1.30 6.61
C ALA A 86 16.14 -0.13 6.08
N ARG A 87 16.24 1.00 6.81
CA ARG A 87 16.88 2.26 6.38
C ARG A 87 16.24 2.83 5.10
N VAL A 88 14.93 2.79 5.06
CA VAL A 88 14.11 3.40 4.01
C VAL A 88 13.52 4.70 4.54
N PRO A 89 13.77 5.86 3.90
CA PRO A 89 13.21 7.13 4.30
C PRO A 89 11.72 7.20 3.92
N ALA A 90 10.86 6.85 4.86
CA ALA A 90 9.42 6.94 4.69
C ALA A 90 8.85 8.03 5.59
N VAL A 91 7.87 8.77 5.09
CA VAL A 91 7.21 9.87 5.79
C VAL A 91 5.70 9.62 5.90
N LEU A 92 5.10 10.10 6.97
CA LEU A 92 3.69 9.87 7.30
C LEU A 92 2.84 11.08 6.97
N GLU A 93 1.78 10.88 6.20
CA GLU A 93 0.75 11.87 5.90
C GLU A 93 -0.59 11.44 6.47
N VAL A 94 -1.34 12.37 7.06
CA VAL A 94 -2.76 12.17 7.36
C VAL A 94 -3.53 12.24 6.04
N SER A 95 -4.32 11.22 5.74
CA SER A 95 -5.09 11.20 4.50
C SER A 95 -6.14 12.32 4.45
N ARG A 96 -6.68 12.59 3.27
CA ARG A 96 -7.71 13.61 3.07
C ARG A 96 -8.96 13.40 3.92
N SER A 97 -9.33 12.17 4.21
CA SER A 97 -10.49 11.85 5.05
C SER A 97 -10.28 12.22 6.53
N GLY A 98 -9.03 12.38 6.96
CA GLY A 98 -8.65 12.54 8.37
C GLY A 98 -8.66 11.25 9.18
N THR A 99 -9.16 10.14 8.61
CA THR A 99 -9.27 8.84 9.28
C THR A 99 -8.29 7.79 8.74
N GLY A 100 -7.66 8.07 7.60
CA GLY A 100 -6.65 7.23 6.99
C GLY A 100 -5.25 7.84 7.08
N ALA A 101 -4.26 7.12 6.61
CA ALA A 101 -2.87 7.56 6.57
C ALA A 101 -2.17 7.08 5.30
N HIS A 102 -1.25 7.88 4.78
CA HIS A 102 -0.36 7.47 3.70
C HIS A 102 1.09 7.46 4.18
N ALA A 103 1.82 6.40 3.86
CA ALA A 103 3.26 6.34 4.04
C ALA A 103 3.95 6.53 2.69
N TRP A 104 4.69 7.63 2.53
CA TRP A 104 5.35 8.02 1.28
C TRP A 104 6.83 7.69 1.31
N ILE A 105 7.35 7.24 0.17
CA ILE A 105 8.78 7.02 -0.09
C ILE A 105 9.09 7.67 -1.43
N PHE A 106 10.08 8.57 -1.45
CA PHE A 106 10.47 9.30 -2.66
C PHE A 106 11.74 8.73 -3.27
N PHE A 107 11.85 8.78 -4.59
CA PHE A 107 13.02 8.34 -5.34
C PHE A 107 13.77 9.53 -5.92
N ALA A 108 15.11 9.46 -5.94
CA ALA A 108 15.96 10.53 -6.49
C ALA A 108 15.81 10.64 -8.02
N VAL A 109 15.58 9.51 -8.68
CA VAL A 109 15.25 9.39 -10.10
C VAL A 109 14.15 8.33 -10.25
N PRO A 110 13.41 8.27 -11.38
CA PRO A 110 12.40 7.24 -11.58
C PRO A 110 12.98 5.82 -11.41
N VAL A 111 12.22 4.95 -10.75
CA VAL A 111 12.53 3.52 -10.61
C VAL A 111 11.42 2.69 -11.23
N PRO A 112 11.69 1.48 -11.75
CA PRO A 112 10.65 0.60 -12.26
C PRO A 112 9.55 0.37 -11.21
N ALA A 113 8.29 0.54 -11.60
CA ALA A 113 7.15 0.40 -10.69
C ALA A 113 7.11 -0.99 -10.02
N ALA A 114 7.52 -2.04 -10.74
CA ALA A 114 7.65 -3.38 -10.18
C ALA A 114 8.63 -3.43 -8.99
N GLN A 115 9.76 -2.71 -9.06
CA GLN A 115 10.74 -2.63 -7.96
C GLN A 115 10.18 -1.82 -6.79
N ALA A 116 9.56 -0.66 -7.05
CA ALA A 116 8.92 0.16 -6.02
C ALA A 116 7.85 -0.65 -5.26
N ARG A 117 7.04 -1.42 -5.98
CA ARG A 117 6.01 -2.27 -5.39
C ARG A 117 6.57 -3.45 -4.60
N ARG A 118 7.65 -4.08 -5.09
CA ARG A 118 8.36 -5.12 -4.33
C ARG A 118 8.90 -4.55 -3.01
N LEU A 119 9.48 -3.34 -3.03
CA LEU A 119 9.90 -2.63 -1.84
C LEU A 119 8.74 -2.41 -0.88
N GLY A 120 7.63 -1.81 -1.36
CA GLY A 120 6.45 -1.54 -0.54
C GLY A 120 5.84 -2.79 0.09
N LEU A 121 5.72 -3.88 -0.68
CA LEU A 121 5.22 -5.17 -0.18
C LEU A 121 6.18 -5.85 0.80
N GLY A 122 7.49 -5.71 0.59
CA GLY A 122 8.49 -6.19 1.52
C GLY A 122 8.36 -5.48 2.88
N LEU A 123 8.25 -4.16 2.87
CA LEU A 123 8.03 -3.37 4.09
C LEU A 123 6.69 -3.70 4.76
N LEU A 124 5.63 -3.96 3.96
CA LEU A 124 4.34 -4.37 4.51
C LEU A 124 4.44 -5.69 5.30
N ARG A 125 5.17 -6.68 4.76
CA ARG A 125 5.42 -7.95 5.48
C ARG A 125 6.15 -7.73 6.81
N GLU A 126 7.19 -6.90 6.80
CA GLU A 126 7.91 -6.56 8.04
C GLU A 126 7.00 -5.81 9.04
N ALA A 127 6.15 -4.90 8.55
CA ALA A 127 5.17 -4.19 9.37
C ALA A 127 4.14 -5.16 9.99
N MET A 128 3.68 -6.15 9.24
CA MET A 128 2.79 -7.19 9.76
C MET A 128 3.45 -7.99 10.87
N ALA A 129 4.72 -8.33 10.75
CA ALA A 129 5.49 -9.00 11.79
C ALA A 129 5.64 -8.14 13.06
N ILE A 130 5.84 -6.84 12.90
CA ILE A 130 5.97 -5.87 14.02
C ILE A 130 4.62 -5.70 14.73
N ARG A 131 3.56 -5.48 13.97
CA ARG A 131 2.22 -5.14 14.48
C ARG A 131 1.49 -6.37 15.05
N GLY A 132 1.79 -7.54 14.47
CA GLY A 132 1.24 -8.82 14.86
C GLY A 132 -0.25 -9.03 14.52
N ARG A 133 -1.03 -8.00 14.35
CA ARG A 133 -2.42 -7.99 13.90
C ARG A 133 -2.64 -6.84 12.93
N MET A 134 -1.82 -6.74 11.92
CA MET A 134 -2.15 -5.85 10.81
C MET A 134 -3.26 -6.53 10.03
N SER A 135 -4.47 -6.10 10.27
CA SER A 135 -5.61 -6.50 9.45
C SER A 135 -5.30 -6.06 8.02
N LEU A 136 -5.31 -6.99 7.07
CA LEU A 136 -5.26 -6.66 5.64
C LEU A 136 -6.40 -5.71 5.22
N ALA A 137 -7.36 -5.49 6.11
CA ALA A 137 -8.47 -4.57 5.91
C ALA A 137 -8.08 -3.08 6.05
N SER A 138 -7.05 -2.72 6.83
CA SER A 138 -6.58 -1.34 6.94
C SER A 138 -5.65 -0.96 5.80
N TYR A 139 -4.92 -1.92 5.22
CA TYR A 139 -4.12 -1.71 4.03
C TYR A 139 -5.04 -1.76 2.79
N ASP A 140 -5.27 -0.62 2.15
CA ASP A 140 -6.07 -0.57 0.92
C ASP A 140 -5.19 -0.92 -0.30
N ARG A 141 -4.11 -0.18 -0.53
CA ARG A 141 -3.26 -0.40 -1.70
C ARG A 141 -1.90 0.26 -1.63
N LEU A 142 -1.03 -0.08 -2.59
CA LEU A 142 0.16 0.68 -2.92
C LEU A 142 -0.10 1.55 -4.16
N PHE A 143 0.56 2.70 -4.20
CA PHE A 143 0.68 3.55 -5.38
C PHE A 143 2.15 3.61 -5.79
N PRO A 144 2.54 3.10 -6.97
CA PRO A 144 1.69 2.50 -8.01
C PRO A 144 1.03 1.18 -7.57
N ALA A 145 -0.23 0.97 -7.98
CA ALA A 145 -0.95 -0.26 -7.72
C ALA A 145 -0.64 -1.38 -8.74
N GLN A 146 0.05 -1.06 -9.82
CA GLN A 146 0.37 -1.93 -10.94
C GLN A 146 1.84 -1.83 -11.31
N ASP A 147 2.40 -2.88 -11.90
CA ASP A 147 3.80 -2.91 -12.35
C ASP A 147 3.99 -2.24 -13.71
N VAL A 148 2.89 -2.12 -14.48
CA VAL A 148 2.87 -1.53 -15.82
C VAL A 148 1.67 -0.60 -15.99
N LEU A 149 1.80 0.40 -16.84
CA LEU A 149 0.70 1.29 -17.20
C LEU A 149 -0.31 0.53 -18.06
N PRO A 150 -1.61 0.51 -17.69
CA PRO A 150 -2.63 -0.16 -18.51
C PRO A 150 -2.73 0.47 -19.90
N ALA A 151 -2.90 -0.35 -20.94
CA ALA A 151 -3.14 0.15 -22.29
C ALA A 151 -4.42 1.00 -22.33
N GLY A 152 -4.32 2.22 -22.84
CA GLY A 152 -5.43 3.18 -22.88
C GLY A 152 -5.96 3.64 -21.52
N GLY A 153 -5.25 3.32 -20.41
CA GLY A 153 -5.60 3.71 -19.05
C GLY A 153 -4.61 4.70 -18.46
N PHE A 154 -4.98 5.29 -17.31
CA PHE A 154 -4.16 6.24 -16.56
C PHE A 154 -3.47 5.60 -15.35
N GLY A 155 -3.79 4.33 -15.04
CA GLY A 155 -3.42 3.72 -13.78
C GLY A 155 -4.27 4.24 -12.61
N ASN A 156 -3.86 3.90 -11.39
CA ASN A 156 -4.50 4.37 -10.17
C ASN A 156 -3.95 5.75 -9.77
N LEU A 157 -4.77 6.57 -9.15
CA LEU A 157 -4.36 7.87 -8.63
C LEU A 157 -4.46 7.93 -7.11
N ILE A 158 -3.64 8.78 -6.50
CA ILE A 158 -3.74 9.19 -5.11
C ILE A 158 -3.95 10.70 -5.04
N ALA A 159 -4.68 11.18 -4.02
CA ALA A 159 -4.80 12.60 -3.77
C ALA A 159 -3.42 13.21 -3.46
N ALA A 160 -3.10 14.34 -4.06
CA ALA A 160 -1.87 15.06 -3.73
C ALA A 160 -1.95 15.60 -2.29
N PRO A 161 -0.84 15.52 -1.52
CA PRO A 161 -0.77 16.09 -0.18
C PRO A 161 -0.80 17.62 -0.19
N LEU A 162 -0.96 18.21 0.99
CA LEU A 162 -0.89 19.66 1.26
C LEU A 162 -1.96 20.51 0.56
N GLN A 163 -3.12 19.93 0.24
CA GLN A 163 -4.25 20.72 -0.28
C GLN A 163 -4.68 21.79 0.73
N GLY A 164 -4.78 23.05 0.29
CA GLY A 164 -4.86 24.18 1.20
C GLY A 164 -6.05 24.18 2.17
N ARG A 165 -7.25 23.72 1.76
CA ARG A 165 -8.41 23.61 2.66
C ARG A 165 -8.22 22.45 3.65
N CYS A 166 -7.76 21.31 3.15
CA CYS A 166 -7.51 20.13 3.96
C CYS A 166 -6.42 20.39 5.01
N ARG A 167 -5.33 21.05 4.62
CA ARG A 167 -4.23 21.41 5.50
C ARG A 167 -4.70 22.31 6.67
N ARG A 168 -5.59 23.28 6.41
CA ARG A 168 -6.19 24.10 7.49
C ARG A 168 -7.04 23.29 8.47
N SER A 169 -7.50 22.11 8.06
CA SER A 169 -8.27 21.17 8.89
C SER A 169 -7.38 20.04 9.46
N GLY A 170 -6.05 20.15 9.35
CA GLY A 170 -5.11 19.15 9.87
C GLY A 170 -5.05 17.86 9.05
N THR A 171 -5.55 17.86 7.81
CA THR A 171 -5.49 16.70 6.91
C THR A 171 -4.63 17.00 5.68
N THR A 172 -4.16 15.98 4.97
CA THR A 172 -3.16 16.05 3.89
C THR A 172 -1.84 16.68 4.33
N VAL A 173 -1.47 16.53 5.62
CA VAL A 173 -0.28 17.07 6.24
C VAL A 173 0.66 15.96 6.69
N PHE A 174 1.96 16.22 6.66
CA PHE A 174 2.98 15.31 7.15
C PHE A 174 3.18 15.52 8.65
N LEU A 175 3.30 14.40 9.38
CA LEU A 175 3.41 14.37 10.83
C LEU A 175 4.86 14.17 11.29
N ASP A 176 5.21 14.85 12.38
CA ASP A 176 6.37 14.50 13.19
C ASP A 176 6.05 13.22 13.96
N LEU A 177 6.85 12.18 13.76
CA LEU A 177 6.65 10.87 14.39
C LEU A 177 6.95 10.87 15.90
N ALA A 178 7.62 11.89 16.42
CA ALA A 178 7.92 12.00 17.85
C ALA A 178 6.73 12.58 18.63
N THR A 179 6.03 13.56 18.05
CA THR A 179 4.91 14.25 18.66
C THR A 179 3.55 13.80 18.13
N MET A 180 3.52 13.21 16.96
CA MET A 180 2.31 12.89 16.19
C MET A 180 1.49 14.12 15.77
N GLU A 181 2.12 15.29 15.80
CA GLU A 181 1.54 16.54 15.35
C GLU A 181 2.04 16.90 13.95
N PRO A 182 1.29 17.70 13.17
CA PRO A 182 1.79 18.22 11.90
C PRO A 182 3.08 19.02 12.09
N HIS A 183 4.04 18.86 11.19
CA HIS A 183 5.20 19.74 11.16
C HIS A 183 4.74 21.19 10.96
N ASP A 184 5.28 22.13 11.77
CA ASP A 184 4.95 23.57 11.68
C ASP A 184 5.25 24.13 10.29
N ASP A 185 6.40 23.76 9.73
CA ASP A 185 6.78 24.09 8.35
C ASP A 185 6.90 22.80 7.51
N GLN A 186 5.82 22.50 6.81
CA GLN A 186 5.70 21.34 5.91
C GLN A 186 6.73 21.39 4.77
N TRP A 187 7.10 22.59 4.31
CA TRP A 187 8.05 22.76 3.19
C TRP A 187 9.47 22.53 3.64
N SER A 188 9.85 23.13 4.75
CA SER A 188 11.15 22.89 5.39
C SER A 188 11.34 21.40 5.65
N TYR A 189 10.35 20.74 6.25
CA TYR A 189 10.37 19.30 6.47
C TYR A 189 10.59 18.50 5.18
N LEU A 190 9.73 18.71 4.16
CA LEU A 190 9.82 17.95 2.90
C LEU A 190 11.12 18.21 2.15
N SER A 191 11.74 19.38 2.31
CA SER A 191 13.04 19.69 1.70
C SER A 191 14.17 18.85 2.30
N THR A 192 14.03 18.36 3.53
CA THR A 192 15.02 17.55 4.24
C THR A 192 14.81 16.05 4.09
N VAL A 193 13.69 15.63 3.49
CA VAL A 193 13.38 14.21 3.29
C VAL A 193 14.34 13.59 2.28
N ASP A 194 15.04 12.56 2.70
CA ASP A 194 15.93 11.79 1.84
C ASP A 194 15.16 11.09 0.72
N ARG A 195 15.79 11.00 -0.45
CA ARG A 195 15.27 10.29 -1.61
C ARG A 195 16.12 9.05 -1.89
N MET A 196 15.47 7.91 -2.07
CA MET A 196 16.19 6.68 -2.39
C MET A 196 16.74 6.70 -3.82
N THR A 197 18.01 6.31 -3.95
CA THR A 197 18.59 6.03 -5.27
C THR A 197 18.20 4.62 -5.75
N PRO A 198 18.32 4.28 -7.05
CA PRO A 198 18.10 2.91 -7.54
C PRO A 198 19.01 1.88 -6.85
N ARG A 199 20.22 2.27 -6.43
CA ARG A 199 21.13 1.42 -5.65
C ARG A 199 20.58 1.12 -4.26
N ASP A 200 19.97 2.12 -3.61
CA ASP A 200 19.34 1.93 -2.31
C ASP A 200 18.15 0.97 -2.41
N VAL A 201 17.31 1.13 -3.43
CA VAL A 201 16.19 0.23 -3.71
C VAL A 201 16.69 -1.20 -3.89
N THR A 202 17.70 -1.42 -4.75
CA THR A 202 18.27 -2.75 -4.97
C THR A 202 18.85 -3.36 -3.69
N ARG A 203 19.59 -2.56 -2.90
CA ARG A 203 20.16 -2.99 -1.62
C ARG A 203 19.09 -3.42 -0.63
N VAL A 204 18.00 -2.65 -0.52
CA VAL A 204 16.91 -2.96 0.41
C VAL A 204 16.14 -4.20 -0.07
N LEU A 205 15.86 -4.32 -1.37
CA LEU A 205 15.22 -5.51 -1.94
C LEU A 205 16.02 -6.79 -1.67
N GLY A 206 17.36 -6.73 -1.74
CA GLY A 206 18.22 -7.84 -1.41
C GLY A 206 18.13 -8.27 0.07
N ARG A 207 17.78 -7.35 0.98
CA ARG A 207 17.60 -7.65 2.42
C ARG A 207 16.19 -8.15 2.75
N LEU A 208 15.16 -7.56 2.12
CA LEU A 208 13.77 -7.93 2.36
C LEU A 208 13.41 -9.30 1.75
N GLY A 209 14.31 -9.85 0.93
CA GLY A 209 14.08 -11.10 0.20
C GLY A 209 13.07 -10.91 -0.96
N GLU A 210 13.02 -11.89 -1.85
CA GLU A 210 11.98 -11.91 -2.87
C GLU A 210 10.61 -12.16 -2.22
N PRO A 211 9.54 -11.43 -2.60
CA PRO A 211 8.21 -11.90 -2.31
C PRO A 211 8.09 -13.28 -2.95
N ALA A 212 7.74 -14.30 -2.17
CA ALA A 212 7.48 -15.61 -2.72
C ALA A 212 6.46 -15.45 -3.83
N VAL A 213 6.89 -15.54 -5.09
CA VAL A 213 6.01 -15.62 -6.24
C VAL A 213 5.40 -17.01 -6.17
N GLY A 214 4.27 -17.10 -5.49
CA GLY A 214 3.55 -18.35 -5.35
C GLY A 214 3.02 -18.82 -6.69
N THR A 215 3.82 -19.56 -7.43
CA THR A 215 3.34 -20.57 -8.34
C THR A 215 3.26 -21.87 -7.54
N GLY A 216 2.11 -22.12 -6.92
CA GLY A 216 1.82 -23.35 -6.21
C GLY A 216 2.34 -23.37 -4.77
N VAL A 217 1.59 -24.08 -3.95
CA VAL A 217 1.74 -24.33 -2.50
C VAL A 217 3.13 -24.82 -2.07
N ARG A 218 4.01 -25.17 -2.99
CA ARG A 218 5.36 -25.72 -2.73
C ARG A 218 6.45 -24.71 -2.36
N SER A 219 6.24 -23.40 -2.51
CA SER A 219 7.32 -22.41 -2.28
C SER A 219 7.35 -21.78 -0.88
N LEU A 220 6.37 -22.03 -0.01
CA LEU A 220 6.36 -21.50 1.36
C LEU A 220 7.29 -22.28 2.31
N ALA A 221 7.65 -23.50 1.98
CA ALA A 221 8.50 -24.37 2.83
C ALA A 221 10.01 -24.05 2.75
N ARG A 222 10.46 -23.13 1.89
CA ARG A 222 11.89 -22.81 1.72
C ARG A 222 12.26 -21.34 1.93
N THR A 223 11.40 -20.51 2.45
CA THR A 223 11.80 -19.19 2.94
C THR A 223 12.29 -19.37 4.36
N ASP A 224 13.62 -19.36 4.52
CA ASP A 224 14.35 -19.35 5.77
C ASP A 224 13.50 -19.01 7.01
N ALA A 225 12.90 -20.02 7.63
CA ALA A 225 12.30 -19.93 8.96
C ALA A 225 13.32 -19.50 10.03
N SER A 226 14.60 -19.40 9.65
CA SER A 226 15.72 -19.02 10.53
C SER A 226 15.80 -17.50 10.80
N ARG A 227 15.05 -16.64 10.09
CA ARG A 227 15.17 -15.19 10.25
C ARG A 227 14.03 -14.50 11.00
N ILE A 228 12.90 -15.15 11.19
CA ILE A 228 11.80 -14.62 12.00
C ILE A 228 11.67 -15.55 13.20
N ARG A 229 12.38 -15.25 14.29
CA ARG A 229 12.05 -15.80 15.60
C ARG A 229 10.76 -15.13 16.08
N VAL A 230 9.64 -15.59 15.53
CA VAL A 230 8.32 -15.30 16.09
C VAL A 230 8.27 -16.07 17.40
N PRO A 231 8.03 -15.43 18.55
CA PRO A 231 7.76 -16.16 19.77
C PRO A 231 6.49 -16.98 19.56
N VAL A 232 6.65 -18.24 19.28
CA VAL A 232 5.55 -19.20 19.18
C VAL A 232 5.19 -19.60 20.60
N PRO A 233 3.93 -19.57 21.02
CA PRO A 233 3.52 -20.08 22.31
C PRO A 233 3.85 -21.57 22.39
N PRO A 234 4.19 -22.12 23.56
CA PRO A 234 4.65 -23.50 23.71
C PRO A 234 3.58 -24.53 23.31
N VAL A 235 2.31 -24.12 23.33
CA VAL A 235 1.16 -24.95 22.92
C VAL A 235 0.15 -24.05 22.19
N VAL A 236 -0.35 -24.51 21.06
CA VAL A 236 -1.44 -23.89 20.30
C VAL A 236 -2.56 -24.94 20.15
N HIS A 237 -3.75 -24.63 20.64
CA HIS A 237 -4.88 -25.54 20.52
C HIS A 237 -5.59 -25.31 19.20
N LEU A 238 -5.70 -26.36 18.39
CA LEU A 238 -6.39 -26.37 17.12
C LEU A 238 -7.71 -27.12 17.24
N GLN A 239 -8.80 -26.51 16.84
CA GLN A 239 -10.06 -27.19 16.64
C GLN A 239 -10.20 -27.54 15.16
N LEU A 240 -10.19 -28.85 14.87
CA LEU A 240 -10.28 -29.39 13.53
C LEU A 240 -11.73 -29.73 13.18
N GLY A 241 -12.27 -29.08 12.18
CA GLY A 241 -13.58 -29.33 11.62
C GLY A 241 -13.51 -29.28 10.10
N ALA A 242 -14.52 -28.72 9.44
CA ALA A 242 -14.48 -28.36 8.03
C ALA A 242 -13.37 -27.32 7.74
N ARG A 243 -13.03 -26.52 8.74
CA ARG A 243 -11.96 -25.54 8.78
C ARG A 243 -11.12 -25.75 10.05
N ILE A 244 -9.98 -25.09 10.13
CA ILE A 244 -9.13 -25.05 11.32
C ILE A 244 -9.48 -23.80 12.10
N THR A 245 -9.85 -23.95 13.37
CA THR A 245 -10.09 -22.78 14.25
C THR A 245 -9.00 -22.75 15.32
N ILE A 246 -8.38 -21.60 15.50
CA ILE A 246 -7.36 -21.31 16.51
C ILE A 246 -7.89 -20.22 17.42
N ARG A 247 -7.92 -20.47 18.73
CA ARG A 247 -8.45 -19.49 19.68
C ARG A 247 -7.56 -18.26 19.75
N ALA A 248 -8.17 -17.09 19.88
CA ALA A 248 -7.47 -15.81 20.01
C ALA A 248 -6.42 -15.82 21.14
N ALA A 249 -6.73 -16.52 22.25
CA ALA A 249 -5.85 -16.63 23.42
C ALA A 249 -4.55 -17.42 23.13
N ASP A 250 -4.56 -18.32 22.15
CA ASP A 250 -3.41 -19.14 21.76
C ASP A 250 -2.60 -18.50 20.62
N LEU A 251 -3.05 -17.35 20.10
CA LEU A 251 -2.41 -16.65 18.99
C LEU A 251 -1.55 -15.49 19.52
N THR A 252 -0.24 -15.64 19.39
CA THR A 252 0.57 -14.42 19.43
C THR A 252 0.27 -13.59 18.18
N PRO A 253 0.37 -12.25 18.29
CA PRO A 253 0.12 -11.39 17.15
C PRO A 253 0.96 -11.75 15.90
N ALA A 254 2.20 -12.15 16.09
CA ALA A 254 3.08 -12.53 15.00
C ALA A 254 2.69 -13.87 14.35
N LEU A 255 2.25 -14.85 15.15
CA LEU A 255 1.72 -16.11 14.64
C LEU A 255 0.44 -15.91 13.85
N ALA A 256 -0.51 -15.11 14.38
CA ALA A 256 -1.74 -14.76 13.67
C ALA A 256 -1.46 -14.13 12.30
N SER A 257 -0.56 -13.14 12.24
CA SER A 257 -0.16 -12.50 10.99
C SER A 257 0.45 -13.48 9.99
N THR A 258 1.34 -14.38 10.45
CA THR A 258 1.96 -15.42 9.61
C THR A 258 0.91 -16.35 9.02
N LEU A 259 -0.03 -16.81 9.84
CA LEU A 259 -1.10 -17.71 9.42
C LEU A 259 -2.09 -17.04 8.46
N MET A 260 -2.47 -15.77 8.72
CA MET A 260 -3.29 -14.98 7.80
C MET A 260 -2.62 -14.79 6.45
N HIS A 261 -1.31 -14.53 6.46
CA HIS A 261 -0.54 -14.40 5.22
C HIS A 261 -0.46 -15.73 4.46
N ALA A 262 -0.22 -16.83 5.16
CA ALA A 262 -0.23 -18.19 4.57
C ALA A 262 -1.60 -18.56 3.99
N ALA A 263 -2.70 -18.07 4.61
CA ALA A 263 -4.07 -18.26 4.15
C ALA A 263 -4.52 -17.21 3.10
N SER A 264 -3.62 -16.42 2.58
CA SER A 264 -3.89 -15.43 1.52
C SER A 264 -3.16 -15.84 0.25
N MET A 265 -3.88 -15.91 -0.86
CA MET A 265 -3.30 -16.26 -2.16
C MET A 265 -3.36 -15.08 -3.13
N ARG A 266 -2.38 -15.01 -4.02
CA ARG A 266 -2.38 -14.02 -5.09
C ARG A 266 -3.59 -14.24 -5.99
N ASN A 267 -4.27 -13.16 -6.35
CA ASN A 267 -5.44 -13.23 -7.22
C ASN A 267 -5.00 -13.38 -8.69
N PRO A 268 -5.25 -14.52 -9.34
CA PRO A 268 -4.85 -14.74 -10.74
C PRO A 268 -5.49 -13.74 -11.70
N GLU A 269 -6.73 -13.30 -11.42
CA GLU A 269 -7.42 -12.30 -12.23
C GLU A 269 -6.70 -10.95 -12.18
N PHE A 270 -6.22 -10.54 -10.99
CA PHE A 270 -5.44 -9.32 -10.86
C PHE A 270 -4.19 -9.37 -11.73
N ASP A 271 -3.44 -10.47 -11.66
CA ASP A 271 -2.20 -10.66 -12.42
C ASP A 271 -2.46 -10.73 -13.92
N GLU A 272 -3.54 -11.38 -14.34
CA GLU A 272 -3.94 -11.46 -15.75
C GLU A 272 -4.32 -10.09 -16.30
N ARG A 273 -5.14 -9.33 -15.57
CA ARG A 273 -5.49 -7.96 -15.95
C ARG A 273 -4.26 -7.07 -16.06
N GLN A 274 -3.31 -7.24 -15.12
CA GLN A 274 -2.06 -6.51 -15.14
C GLN A 274 -1.20 -6.86 -16.36
N ARG A 275 -1.04 -8.16 -16.69
CA ARG A 275 -0.32 -8.61 -17.90
C ARG A 275 -0.95 -8.09 -19.19
N GLN A 276 -2.28 -8.06 -19.22
CA GLN A 276 -3.05 -7.55 -20.36
C GLN A 276 -3.15 -6.02 -20.37
N ARG A 277 -2.47 -5.30 -19.48
CA ARG A 277 -2.56 -3.85 -19.31
C ARG A 277 -4.01 -3.34 -19.16
N ARG A 278 -4.87 -4.15 -18.51
CA ARG A 278 -6.26 -3.78 -18.18
C ARG A 278 -6.33 -3.14 -16.80
N SER A 279 -7.37 -2.34 -16.56
CA SER A 279 -7.64 -1.77 -15.24
C SER A 279 -7.83 -2.88 -14.20
N THR A 280 -7.15 -2.73 -13.06
CA THR A 280 -7.31 -3.60 -11.88
C THR A 280 -8.26 -3.00 -10.84
N TRP A 281 -8.97 -1.92 -11.19
CA TRP A 281 -9.95 -1.29 -10.31
C TRP A 281 -11.01 -2.30 -9.87
N GLY A 282 -11.27 -2.37 -8.54
CA GLY A 282 -12.24 -3.29 -7.95
C GLY A 282 -11.81 -4.76 -7.92
N VAL A 283 -10.61 -5.10 -8.40
CA VAL A 283 -10.08 -6.47 -8.33
C VAL A 283 -9.04 -6.53 -7.22
N PRO A 284 -9.29 -7.26 -6.11
CA PRO A 284 -8.34 -7.38 -5.02
C PRO A 284 -7.10 -8.15 -5.48
N ARG A 285 -5.92 -7.70 -5.07
CA ARG A 285 -4.65 -8.35 -5.42
C ARG A 285 -4.49 -9.71 -4.74
N TYR A 286 -4.99 -9.82 -3.52
CA TYR A 286 -4.93 -11.04 -2.73
C TYR A 286 -6.35 -11.51 -2.39
N LEU A 287 -6.59 -12.79 -2.57
CA LEU A 287 -7.78 -13.47 -2.10
C LEU A 287 -7.51 -13.99 -0.70
N ARG A 288 -8.37 -13.66 0.25
CA ARG A 288 -8.29 -14.15 1.63
C ARG A 288 -9.04 -15.46 1.71
N SER A 289 -8.40 -16.46 2.30
CA SER A 289 -9.02 -17.75 2.61
C SER A 289 -9.22 -17.96 4.13
N PHE A 290 -9.00 -16.92 4.92
CA PHE A 290 -9.23 -16.94 6.36
C PHE A 290 -10.39 -16.04 6.75
N ASP A 291 -10.98 -16.34 7.92
CA ASP A 291 -11.97 -15.52 8.60
C ASP A 291 -11.58 -15.34 10.07
N GLU A 292 -12.17 -14.35 10.74
CA GLU A 292 -12.08 -14.15 12.18
C GLU A 292 -13.48 -14.24 12.79
N THR A 293 -13.61 -14.95 13.92
CA THR A 293 -14.85 -14.96 14.69
C THR A 293 -15.04 -13.64 15.45
N LEU A 294 -16.23 -13.37 15.95
CA LEU A 294 -16.49 -12.23 16.82
C LEU A 294 -15.67 -12.26 18.12
N ALA A 295 -15.22 -13.43 18.54
CA ALA A 295 -14.33 -13.63 19.69
C ALA A 295 -12.84 -13.39 19.34
N GLY A 296 -12.52 -13.16 18.06
CA GLY A 296 -11.16 -12.96 17.57
C GLY A 296 -10.41 -14.27 17.27
N ASP A 297 -11.09 -15.42 17.24
CA ASP A 297 -10.48 -16.68 16.85
C ASP A 297 -10.22 -16.69 15.36
N LEU A 298 -9.09 -17.24 14.95
CA LEU A 298 -8.70 -17.32 13.54
C LEU A 298 -9.23 -18.61 12.92
N VAL A 299 -9.93 -18.47 11.80
CA VAL A 299 -10.52 -19.58 11.05
C VAL A 299 -9.79 -19.73 9.73
N LEU A 300 -9.09 -20.86 9.54
CA LEU A 300 -8.22 -21.12 8.41
C LEU A 300 -8.75 -22.26 7.53
N PRO A 301 -8.39 -22.30 6.24
CA PRO A 301 -8.73 -23.43 5.38
C PRO A 301 -7.95 -24.69 5.81
N ARG A 302 -8.62 -25.85 5.75
CA ARG A 302 -8.04 -27.13 6.17
C ARG A 302 -6.80 -27.54 5.36
N GLY A 303 -6.67 -27.06 4.12
CA GLY A 303 -5.51 -27.34 3.25
C GLY A 303 -4.19 -26.78 3.76
N LEU A 304 -4.17 -25.93 4.80
CA LEU A 304 -2.95 -25.45 5.42
C LEU A 304 -2.27 -26.51 6.33
N MET A 305 -2.95 -27.57 6.71
CA MET A 305 -2.37 -28.63 7.57
C MET A 305 -1.33 -29.52 6.86
N GLY A 306 -1.29 -29.54 5.54
CA GLY A 306 -0.33 -30.37 4.79
C GLY A 306 1.02 -29.74 4.54
N LEU A 307 1.37 -28.61 5.16
CA LEU A 307 2.61 -27.88 4.91
C LEU A 307 3.79 -28.36 5.80
N ASP A 308 3.55 -29.22 6.79
CA ASP A 308 4.57 -29.64 7.78
C ASP A 308 5.16 -31.05 7.56
N GLU A 309 4.79 -31.77 6.50
CA GLU A 309 5.28 -33.15 6.25
C GLU A 309 6.22 -33.28 5.04
N SER A 310 7.10 -32.29 4.78
CA SER A 310 8.13 -32.49 3.76
C SER A 310 9.42 -31.70 4.00
#